data_a8c8af079d24f22a842174dac13c2e5e
#
_entry.id   a8c8af079d24f22a842174dac13c2e5e
#
_cell.length_a   1.000
_cell.length_b   1.000
_cell.length_c   1.000
_cell.angle_alpha   90.00
_cell.angle_beta   90.00
_cell.angle_gamma   90.00
#
_symmetry.space_group_name_H-M   'P 1'
#
loop_
_entity.id
_entity.type
_entity.pdbx_description
1 polymer ?
#
loop_
_entity_poly.entity_id
_entity_poly.type
_entity_poly.pdbx_seq_one_letter_code
_entity_poly.pdbx_strand_id
1 'polypeptide(L)'
;MVDVVMQAPERFSSAVRAALEAELPLLRPAVIRCRFHFRETGPIDHLVATLDRIVHRGSHGVILKAPDVPELTAAVGRVVEANIPVVTLVTDLPTSARVAYVGMDNRAAGATAAYLIVQWVGQEPGKVLITLSSGSFRGEEEREIGFRNAMRSMNLDRPLVDITESDGLDETLQDLVLDILKRDPEIKAVYSIGGGNLATVEAFDKLHRACAVFIAHDLDKDNQFLLSKGRLSAVLHHDLKQDMRRACHLIMRAHRALPGAVRTIPSSIQVITPYNVPTLSPDDS
;
A
#
# COMPACT_ATOMS: atom_id res chain seq x y z
N MET A 1 -3.83 7.62 23.78
CA MET A 1 -3.84 8.42 22.53
C MET A 1 -2.82 7.81 21.59
N VAL A 2 -3.21 7.51 20.34
CA VAL A 2 -2.32 7.02 19.27
C VAL A 2 -2.38 8.01 18.11
N ASP A 3 -1.25 8.34 17.53
CA ASP A 3 -1.16 9.19 16.35
C ASP A 3 -0.98 8.32 15.10
N VAL A 4 -1.77 8.57 14.06
CA VAL A 4 -1.68 7.91 12.76
C VAL A 4 -1.12 8.92 11.77
N VAL A 5 0.12 8.72 11.35
CA VAL A 5 0.85 9.63 10.47
C VAL A 5 1.04 8.93 9.12
N MET A 6 0.50 9.52 8.04
CA MET A 6 0.56 8.86 6.73
C MET A 6 0.80 9.86 5.61
N GLN A 7 1.67 9.44 4.68
CA GLN A 7 1.71 9.97 3.33
C GLN A 7 1.12 8.92 2.37
N ALA A 8 -0.06 9.22 1.84
CA ALA A 8 -0.79 8.33 0.95
C ALA A 8 -1.94 9.08 0.28
N PRO A 9 -2.40 8.64 -0.91
CA PRO A 9 -3.60 9.18 -1.53
C PRO A 9 -4.81 9.15 -0.58
N GLU A 10 -5.71 10.12 -0.71
CA GLU A 10 -6.87 10.27 0.19
C GLU A 10 -7.73 9.01 0.25
N ARG A 11 -7.95 8.34 -0.91
CA ARG A 11 -8.70 7.08 -0.98
C ARG A 11 -8.17 6.01 -0.02
N PHE A 12 -6.83 5.88 0.08
CA PHE A 12 -6.20 4.90 0.97
C PHE A 12 -6.22 5.36 2.44
N SER A 13 -5.93 6.64 2.68
CA SER A 13 -5.97 7.23 4.03
C SER A 13 -7.37 7.14 4.65
N SER A 14 -8.42 7.35 3.84
CA SER A 14 -9.82 7.20 4.26
C SER A 14 -10.16 5.75 4.60
N ALA A 15 -9.69 4.76 3.80
CA ALA A 15 -9.88 3.34 4.08
C ALA A 15 -9.19 2.92 5.40
N VAL A 16 -7.96 3.40 5.66
CA VAL A 16 -7.26 3.14 6.92
C VAL A 16 -7.98 3.78 8.11
N ARG A 17 -8.49 5.00 7.97
CA ARG A 17 -9.29 5.67 9.01
C ARG A 17 -10.52 4.85 9.34
N ALA A 18 -11.33 4.50 8.34
CA ALA A 18 -12.55 3.72 8.52
C ALA A 18 -12.26 2.36 9.19
N ALA A 19 -11.22 1.65 8.73
CA ALA A 19 -10.80 0.39 9.32
C ALA A 19 -10.42 0.52 10.80
N LEU A 20 -9.66 1.58 11.16
CA LEU A 20 -9.26 1.81 12.54
C LEU A 20 -10.47 2.21 13.40
N GLU A 21 -11.32 3.13 12.95
CA GLU A 21 -12.50 3.60 13.68
C GLU A 21 -13.46 2.44 13.95
N ALA A 22 -13.64 1.50 13.03
CA ALA A 22 -14.42 0.28 13.25
C ALA A 22 -13.82 -0.63 14.34
N GLU A 23 -12.49 -0.66 14.49
CA GLU A 23 -11.82 -1.50 15.48
C GLU A 23 -11.74 -0.86 16.88
N LEU A 24 -11.72 0.47 16.99
CA LEU A 24 -11.55 1.16 18.26
C LEU A 24 -12.52 0.70 19.37
N PRO A 25 -13.83 0.48 19.11
CA PRO A 25 -14.77 0.00 20.14
C PRO A 25 -14.49 -1.42 20.62
N LEU A 26 -13.77 -2.22 19.82
CA LEU A 26 -13.49 -3.63 20.07
C LEU A 26 -12.18 -3.86 20.83
N LEU A 27 -11.30 -2.84 20.84
CA LEU A 27 -9.98 -2.96 21.48
C LEU A 27 -10.09 -3.04 23.00
N ARG A 28 -9.38 -4.01 23.59
CA ARG A 28 -9.28 -4.21 25.03
C ARG A 28 -7.83 -4.54 25.38
N PRO A 29 -7.33 -4.28 26.58
CA PRO A 29 -8.07 -3.71 27.74
C PRO A 29 -8.15 -2.18 27.73
N ALA A 30 -7.44 -1.48 26.83
CA ALA A 30 -7.34 -0.03 26.83
C ALA A 30 -8.34 0.61 25.86
N VAL A 31 -8.91 1.74 26.25
CA VAL A 31 -9.66 2.62 25.35
C VAL A 31 -8.67 3.47 24.57
N ILE A 32 -8.63 3.27 23.26
CA ILE A 32 -7.75 4.03 22.36
C ILE A 32 -8.52 5.19 21.75
N ARG A 33 -7.89 6.34 21.70
CA ARG A 33 -8.31 7.51 20.91
C ARG A 33 -7.22 7.81 19.90
N CYS A 34 -7.60 8.19 18.67
CA CYS A 34 -6.66 8.43 17.58
C CYS A 34 -6.63 9.90 17.15
N ARG A 35 -5.49 10.34 16.67
CA ARG A 35 -5.30 11.60 15.96
C ARG A 35 -4.71 11.26 14.59
N PHE A 36 -5.32 11.79 13.53
CA PHE A 36 -4.92 11.51 12.16
C PHE A 36 -4.15 12.68 11.57
N HIS A 37 -3.01 12.39 10.94
CA HIS A 37 -2.12 13.33 10.28
C HIS A 37 -1.86 12.79 8.88
N PHE A 38 -2.80 13.04 7.97
CA PHE A 38 -2.75 12.53 6.60
C PHE A 38 -2.30 13.61 5.64
N ARG A 39 -1.48 13.22 4.67
CA ARG A 39 -1.05 14.01 3.53
C ARG A 39 -0.99 13.12 2.30
N GLU A 40 -1.41 13.62 1.15
CA GLU A 40 -1.26 12.88 -0.10
C GLU A 40 0.18 12.93 -0.58
N THR A 41 0.72 14.12 -0.70
CA THR A 41 2.08 14.41 -1.15
C THR A 41 2.71 15.50 -0.27
N GLY A 42 3.98 15.77 -0.49
CA GLY A 42 4.64 16.92 0.11
C GLY A 42 6.07 16.63 0.59
N PRO A 43 6.77 17.68 1.03
CA PRO A 43 8.13 17.56 1.51
C PRO A 43 8.24 16.66 2.75
N ILE A 44 9.33 15.91 2.84
CA ILE A 44 9.65 15.03 3.97
C ILE A 44 9.68 15.82 5.30
N ASP A 45 10.17 17.05 5.28
CA ASP A 45 10.21 17.93 6.45
C ASP A 45 8.85 18.08 7.16
N HIS A 46 7.76 18.01 6.43
CA HIS A 46 6.43 18.08 7.05
C HIS A 46 6.10 16.85 7.89
N LEU A 47 6.54 15.66 7.47
CA LEU A 47 6.38 14.44 8.25
C LEU A 47 7.30 14.46 9.45
N VAL A 48 8.55 14.87 9.26
CA VAL A 48 9.53 15.06 10.35
C VAL A 48 8.98 16.02 11.41
N ALA A 49 8.52 17.21 10.99
CA ALA A 49 7.93 18.19 11.90
C ALA A 49 6.66 17.68 12.61
N THR A 50 5.90 16.79 11.97
CA THR A 50 4.74 16.15 12.61
C THR A 50 5.18 15.18 13.69
N LEU A 51 6.18 14.35 13.43
CA LEU A 51 6.76 13.44 14.42
C LEU A 51 7.36 14.19 15.61
N ASP A 52 8.12 15.27 15.36
CA ASP A 52 8.69 16.11 16.41
C ASP A 52 7.60 16.79 17.27
N ARG A 53 6.50 17.27 16.66
CA ARG A 53 5.34 17.79 17.42
C ARG A 53 4.67 16.72 18.28
N ILE A 54 4.65 15.46 17.82
CA ILE A 54 4.13 14.34 18.60
C ILE A 54 5.00 14.09 19.82
N VAL A 55 6.32 14.15 19.69
CA VAL A 55 7.28 14.06 20.82
C VAL A 55 6.97 15.14 21.87
N HIS A 56 6.87 16.41 21.46
CA HIS A 56 6.61 17.53 22.37
C HIS A 56 5.25 17.46 23.07
N ARG A 57 4.21 17.04 22.35
CA ARG A 57 2.85 16.95 22.86
C ARG A 57 2.58 15.71 23.70
N GLY A 58 3.36 14.65 23.47
CA GLY A 58 3.15 13.33 24.02
C GLY A 58 2.11 12.49 23.24
N SER A 59 2.39 11.21 23.16
CA SER A 59 1.54 10.15 22.57
C SER A 59 1.81 8.84 23.30
N HIS A 60 0.91 7.86 23.10
CA HIS A 60 1.15 6.47 23.56
C HIS A 60 1.60 5.56 22.42
N GLY A 61 1.70 6.08 21.18
CA GLY A 61 2.21 5.33 20.05
C GLY A 61 1.95 6.03 18.74
N VAL A 62 2.73 5.66 17.73
CA VAL A 62 2.58 6.16 16.37
C VAL A 62 2.39 4.97 15.42
N ILE A 63 1.36 5.05 14.56
CA ILE A 63 1.22 4.20 13.38
C ILE A 63 1.68 5.04 12.20
N LEU A 64 2.72 4.58 11.49
CA LEU A 64 3.43 5.37 10.49
C LEU A 64 3.40 4.69 9.12
N LYS A 65 2.92 5.39 8.07
CA LYS A 65 3.15 5.08 6.67
C LYS A 65 3.90 6.25 6.03
N ALA A 66 5.15 6.03 5.68
CA ALA A 66 6.04 7.09 5.19
C ALA A 66 7.13 6.52 4.27
N PRO A 67 7.77 7.36 3.43
CA PRO A 67 8.95 6.98 2.66
C PRO A 67 10.11 6.49 3.54
N ASP A 68 10.92 5.56 3.01
CA ASP A 68 12.13 5.05 3.70
C ASP A 68 13.33 5.94 3.37
N VAL A 69 13.45 7.02 4.12
CA VAL A 69 14.54 8.01 3.97
C VAL A 69 15.23 8.28 5.29
N PRO A 70 16.53 8.69 5.27
CA PRO A 70 17.32 8.89 6.48
C PRO A 70 16.71 9.88 7.48
N GLU A 71 16.09 10.96 7.00
CA GLU A 71 15.46 11.99 7.81
C GLU A 71 14.31 11.44 8.66
N LEU A 72 13.50 10.54 8.08
CA LEU A 72 12.42 9.88 8.79
C LEU A 72 12.93 8.79 9.72
N THR A 73 13.96 8.07 9.34
CA THR A 73 14.65 7.12 10.24
C THR A 73 15.13 7.83 11.50
N ALA A 74 15.79 9.01 11.36
CA ALA A 74 16.23 9.81 12.49
C ALA A 74 15.04 10.34 13.33
N ALA A 75 13.97 10.82 12.68
CA ALA A 75 12.78 11.29 13.39
C ALA A 75 12.10 10.17 14.18
N VAL A 76 11.99 8.96 13.63
CA VAL A 76 11.48 7.77 14.35
C VAL A 76 12.37 7.46 15.56
N GLY A 77 13.70 7.60 15.44
CA GLY A 77 14.61 7.47 16.57
C GLY A 77 14.22 8.38 17.74
N ARG A 78 14.04 9.68 17.47
CA ARG A 78 13.62 10.65 18.51
C ARG A 78 12.27 10.32 19.14
N VAL A 79 11.30 9.83 18.35
CA VAL A 79 9.99 9.40 18.86
C VAL A 79 10.16 8.23 19.84
N VAL A 80 10.97 7.22 19.47
CA VAL A 80 11.22 6.05 20.31
C VAL A 80 12.03 6.40 21.58
N GLU A 81 13.02 7.28 21.48
CA GLU A 81 13.76 7.82 22.64
C GLU A 81 12.84 8.53 23.63
N ALA A 82 11.75 9.14 23.16
CA ALA A 82 10.70 9.70 24.01
C ALA A 82 9.73 8.65 24.60
N ASN A 83 10.05 7.34 24.52
CA ASN A 83 9.23 6.23 24.96
C ASN A 83 7.88 6.11 24.23
N ILE A 84 7.80 6.56 22.99
CA ILE A 84 6.64 6.45 22.13
C ILE A 84 6.92 5.34 21.10
N PRO A 85 6.30 4.14 21.20
CA PRO A 85 6.50 3.06 20.24
C PRO A 85 5.97 3.45 18.86
N VAL A 86 6.76 3.14 17.82
CA VAL A 86 6.38 3.37 16.41
C VAL A 86 6.14 2.03 15.74
N VAL A 87 4.97 1.86 15.13
CA VAL A 87 4.61 0.73 14.27
C VAL A 87 4.48 1.23 12.84
N THR A 88 5.25 0.68 11.91
CA THR A 88 5.11 0.99 10.48
C THR A 88 3.98 0.20 9.86
N LEU A 89 3.29 0.78 8.87
CA LEU A 89 2.09 0.24 8.24
C LEU A 89 2.25 0.19 6.71
N VAL A 90 1.95 -0.96 6.09
CA VAL A 90 1.93 -1.19 4.62
C VAL A 90 3.30 -1.07 3.94
N THR A 91 4.08 -0.07 4.32
CA THR A 91 5.47 0.11 3.92
C THR A 91 6.35 0.18 5.15
N ASP A 92 7.54 -0.36 5.08
CA ASP A 92 8.42 -0.46 6.24
C ASP A 92 9.57 0.55 6.20
N LEU A 93 10.11 0.85 7.38
CA LEU A 93 11.36 1.58 7.59
C LEU A 93 12.31 0.67 8.39
N PRO A 94 12.92 -0.35 7.75
CA PRO A 94 13.61 -1.43 8.47
C PRO A 94 14.87 -0.98 9.23
N THR A 95 15.49 0.12 8.81
CA THR A 95 16.67 0.68 9.46
C THR A 95 16.34 1.61 10.63
N SER A 96 15.05 1.94 10.83
CA SER A 96 14.60 2.79 11.92
C SER A 96 14.46 2.04 13.25
N ALA A 97 14.31 2.78 14.35
CA ALA A 97 14.05 2.24 15.68
C ALA A 97 12.59 1.80 15.90
N ARG A 98 11.80 1.61 14.85
CA ARG A 98 10.41 1.15 14.96
C ARG A 98 10.31 -0.18 15.71
N VAL A 99 9.22 -0.39 16.45
CA VAL A 99 9.06 -1.61 17.26
C VAL A 99 8.55 -2.81 16.45
N ALA A 100 7.76 -2.57 15.39
CA ALA A 100 7.26 -3.60 14.48
C ALA A 100 6.73 -3.01 13.18
N TYR A 101 6.58 -3.87 12.18
CA TYR A 101 5.88 -3.62 10.92
C TYR A 101 4.54 -4.37 10.90
N VAL A 102 3.52 -3.74 10.33
CA VAL A 102 2.21 -4.35 10.05
C VAL A 102 1.89 -4.14 8.58
N GLY A 103 1.65 -5.23 7.88
CA GLY A 103 1.36 -5.27 6.45
C GLY A 103 1.71 -6.63 5.86
N MET A 104 1.49 -6.80 4.58
CA MET A 104 1.84 -8.02 3.87
C MET A 104 3.35 -8.16 3.62
N ASP A 105 3.80 -9.35 3.28
CA ASP A 105 5.10 -9.54 2.65
C ASP A 105 5.04 -8.99 1.22
N ASN A 106 5.63 -7.81 1.02
CA ASN A 106 5.57 -7.10 -0.25
C ASN A 106 6.31 -7.85 -1.38
N ARG A 107 7.38 -8.61 -1.07
CA ARG A 107 8.05 -9.45 -2.09
C ARG A 107 7.18 -10.61 -2.52
N ALA A 108 6.53 -11.28 -1.57
CA ALA A 108 5.57 -12.34 -1.87
C ALA A 108 4.37 -11.81 -2.66
N ALA A 109 3.89 -10.59 -2.35
CA ALA A 109 2.80 -9.95 -3.09
C ALA A 109 3.21 -9.66 -4.55
N GLY A 110 4.40 -9.11 -4.79
CA GLY A 110 4.93 -8.92 -6.15
C GLY A 110 5.08 -10.24 -6.92
N ALA A 111 5.61 -11.27 -6.26
CA ALA A 111 5.73 -12.60 -6.88
C ALA A 111 4.35 -13.20 -7.21
N THR A 112 3.36 -12.99 -6.37
CA THR A 112 1.96 -13.41 -6.61
C THR A 112 1.39 -12.69 -7.82
N ALA A 113 1.60 -11.37 -7.96
CA ALA A 113 1.17 -10.62 -9.13
C ALA A 113 1.79 -11.15 -10.42
N ALA A 114 3.10 -11.44 -10.41
CA ALA A 114 3.79 -12.04 -11.56
C ALA A 114 3.19 -13.38 -11.95
N TYR A 115 2.96 -14.26 -10.97
CA TYR A 115 2.32 -15.56 -11.20
C TYR A 115 0.95 -15.41 -11.85
N LEU A 116 0.08 -14.55 -11.31
CA LEU A 116 -1.27 -14.34 -11.85
C LEU A 116 -1.24 -13.78 -13.27
N ILE A 117 -0.38 -12.80 -13.56
CA ILE A 117 -0.24 -12.24 -14.91
C ILE A 117 0.18 -13.32 -15.90
N VAL A 118 1.18 -14.12 -15.53
CA VAL A 118 1.67 -15.21 -16.39
C VAL A 118 0.58 -16.24 -16.68
N GLN A 119 -0.14 -16.67 -15.64
CA GLN A 119 -1.21 -17.67 -15.81
C GLN A 119 -2.37 -17.15 -16.66
N TRP A 120 -2.73 -15.88 -16.53
CA TRP A 120 -3.92 -15.34 -17.20
C TRP A 120 -3.63 -14.75 -18.59
N VAL A 121 -2.44 -14.24 -18.85
CA VAL A 121 -2.00 -13.87 -20.22
C VAL A 121 -1.65 -15.10 -21.03
N GLY A 122 -1.22 -16.19 -20.38
CA GLY A 122 -0.83 -17.44 -21.04
C GLY A 122 0.35 -17.28 -21.98
N GLN A 123 0.30 -17.92 -23.16
CA GLN A 123 1.36 -17.90 -24.16
C GLN A 123 1.23 -16.72 -25.15
N GLU A 124 0.22 -15.89 -25.03
CA GLU A 124 0.07 -14.74 -25.91
C GLU A 124 1.24 -13.77 -25.78
N PRO A 125 1.86 -13.33 -26.89
CA PRO A 125 2.93 -12.35 -26.84
C PRO A 125 2.39 -11.00 -26.35
N GLY A 126 3.22 -10.24 -25.66
CA GLY A 126 2.88 -8.92 -25.18
C GLY A 126 3.72 -8.50 -23.98
N LYS A 127 3.76 -7.22 -23.72
CA LYS A 127 4.53 -6.59 -22.64
C LYS A 127 3.65 -6.35 -21.42
N VAL A 128 4.29 -6.23 -20.26
CA VAL A 128 3.66 -5.84 -19.01
C VAL A 128 4.08 -4.43 -18.65
N LEU A 129 3.13 -3.53 -18.48
CA LEU A 129 3.36 -2.21 -17.91
C LEU A 129 3.40 -2.31 -16.39
N ILE A 130 4.45 -1.78 -15.77
CA ILE A 130 4.57 -1.65 -14.32
C ILE A 130 4.46 -0.18 -13.98
N THR A 131 3.55 0.17 -13.06
CA THR A 131 3.41 1.53 -12.56
C THR A 131 3.78 1.60 -11.09
N LEU A 132 4.75 2.46 -10.76
CA LEU A 132 5.15 2.78 -9.40
C LEU A 132 4.77 4.23 -9.09
N SER A 133 4.59 4.55 -7.82
CA SER A 133 4.57 5.94 -7.36
C SER A 133 6.02 6.45 -7.20
N SER A 134 6.30 7.31 -6.27
CA SER A 134 7.69 7.73 -6.02
C SER A 134 8.53 6.57 -5.46
N GLY A 135 9.73 6.34 -5.99
CA GLY A 135 10.63 5.25 -5.60
C GLY A 135 11.16 5.29 -4.14
N SER A 136 10.54 6.06 -3.26
CA SER A 136 10.93 6.19 -1.85
C SER A 136 10.13 5.29 -0.89
N PHE A 137 9.08 4.61 -1.36
CA PHE A 137 8.32 3.67 -0.53
C PHE A 137 8.90 2.27 -0.61
N ARG A 138 9.49 1.80 0.47
CA ARG A 138 10.10 0.46 0.58
C ARG A 138 9.15 -0.66 0.16
N GLY A 139 7.87 -0.54 0.50
CA GLY A 139 6.86 -1.54 0.11
C GLY A 139 6.71 -1.68 -1.41
N GLU A 140 6.77 -0.59 -2.16
CA GLU A 140 6.69 -0.60 -3.63
C GLU A 140 7.96 -1.20 -4.25
N GLU A 141 9.14 -0.82 -3.77
CA GLU A 141 10.40 -1.44 -4.19
C GLU A 141 10.39 -2.97 -3.99
N GLU A 142 9.93 -3.41 -2.82
CA GLU A 142 9.87 -4.84 -2.52
C GLU A 142 8.86 -5.59 -3.38
N ARG A 143 7.71 -4.98 -3.69
CA ARG A 143 6.74 -5.53 -4.66
C ARG A 143 7.38 -5.67 -6.03
N GLU A 144 8.06 -4.63 -6.51
CA GLU A 144 8.77 -4.66 -7.80
C GLU A 144 9.85 -5.73 -7.85
N ILE A 145 10.72 -5.81 -6.82
CA ILE A 145 11.77 -6.83 -6.72
C ILE A 145 11.15 -8.23 -6.75
N GLY A 146 10.11 -8.47 -5.98
CA GLY A 146 9.39 -9.74 -5.95
C GLY A 146 8.81 -10.12 -7.31
N PHE A 147 8.17 -9.17 -7.98
CA PHE A 147 7.59 -9.33 -9.31
C PHE A 147 8.66 -9.71 -10.35
N ARG A 148 9.73 -8.91 -10.47
CA ARG A 148 10.80 -9.13 -11.43
C ARG A 148 11.55 -10.45 -11.19
N ASN A 149 11.78 -10.82 -9.94
CA ASN A 149 12.41 -12.08 -9.59
C ASN A 149 11.54 -13.27 -10.00
N ALA A 150 10.23 -13.22 -9.74
CA ALA A 150 9.29 -14.27 -10.12
C ALA A 150 9.19 -14.38 -11.65
N MET A 151 9.08 -13.26 -12.38
CA MET A 151 9.08 -13.25 -13.86
C MET A 151 10.30 -13.95 -14.43
N ARG A 152 11.50 -13.64 -13.90
CA ARG A 152 12.76 -14.30 -14.34
C ARG A 152 12.78 -15.78 -14.01
N SER A 153 12.32 -16.18 -12.82
CA SER A 153 12.33 -17.59 -12.40
C SER A 153 11.40 -18.48 -13.23
N MET A 154 10.33 -17.91 -13.79
CA MET A 154 9.42 -18.62 -14.68
C MET A 154 9.93 -18.75 -16.13
N ASN A 155 11.15 -18.25 -16.41
CA ASN A 155 11.79 -18.31 -17.74
C ASN A 155 10.94 -17.75 -18.89
N LEU A 156 10.11 -16.76 -18.60
CA LEU A 156 9.29 -16.10 -19.60
C LEU A 156 9.98 -14.83 -20.06
N ASP A 157 10.36 -14.81 -21.32
CA ASP A 157 10.91 -13.61 -21.97
C ASP A 157 9.76 -12.65 -22.32
N ARG A 158 9.11 -12.13 -21.28
CA ARG A 158 8.05 -11.13 -21.40
C ARG A 158 8.62 -9.78 -21.02
N PRO A 159 8.78 -8.86 -21.98
CA PRO A 159 9.36 -7.54 -21.71
C PRO A 159 8.48 -6.73 -20.73
N LEU A 160 9.17 -6.00 -19.85
CA LEU A 160 8.55 -5.12 -18.88
C LEU A 160 8.79 -3.67 -19.30
N VAL A 161 7.77 -2.84 -19.15
CA VAL A 161 7.80 -1.39 -19.43
C VAL A 161 7.46 -0.68 -18.13
N ASP A 162 8.26 0.30 -17.72
CA ASP A 162 8.16 0.93 -16.42
C ASP A 162 7.68 2.37 -16.51
N ILE A 163 6.80 2.75 -15.57
CA ILE A 163 6.52 4.14 -15.19
C ILE A 163 6.93 4.29 -13.72
N THR A 164 7.97 5.08 -13.48
CA THR A 164 8.56 5.27 -12.14
C THR A 164 8.47 6.73 -11.65
N GLU A 165 7.98 7.64 -12.49
CA GLU A 165 7.96 9.08 -12.24
C GLU A 165 6.54 9.59 -11.92
N SER A 166 5.66 8.74 -11.38
CA SER A 166 4.35 9.18 -10.92
C SER A 166 4.37 9.40 -9.41
N ASP A 167 3.40 10.19 -8.91
CA ASP A 167 3.15 10.32 -7.47
C ASP A 167 2.05 9.35 -6.98
N GLY A 168 1.58 8.46 -7.85
CA GLY A 168 0.48 7.53 -7.60
C GLY A 168 -0.90 8.20 -7.69
N LEU A 169 -0.97 9.45 -8.14
CA LEU A 169 -2.21 10.19 -8.38
C LEU A 169 -2.67 10.02 -9.83
N ASP A 170 -3.98 10.03 -10.04
CA ASP A 170 -4.57 9.81 -11.36
C ASP A 170 -4.20 10.93 -12.37
N GLU A 171 -4.12 12.19 -11.91
CA GLU A 171 -3.83 13.33 -12.77
C GLU A 171 -2.46 13.24 -13.46
N THR A 172 -1.43 12.84 -12.72
CA THR A 172 -0.06 12.74 -13.24
C THR A 172 0.17 11.46 -14.03
N LEU A 173 -0.48 10.37 -13.63
CA LEU A 173 -0.27 9.06 -14.25
C LEU A 173 -0.97 8.93 -15.62
N GLN A 174 -2.11 9.61 -15.83
CA GLN A 174 -2.90 9.47 -17.05
C GLN A 174 -2.09 9.81 -18.31
N ASP A 175 -1.40 10.95 -18.32
CA ASP A 175 -0.61 11.39 -19.47
C ASP A 175 0.60 10.47 -19.72
N LEU A 176 1.27 10.03 -18.66
CA LEU A 176 2.38 9.08 -18.75
C LEU A 176 1.95 7.76 -19.37
N VAL A 177 0.83 7.20 -18.91
CA VAL A 177 0.29 5.95 -19.46
C VAL A 177 -0.15 6.12 -20.91
N LEU A 178 -0.87 7.20 -21.23
CA LEU A 178 -1.29 7.49 -22.60
C LEU A 178 -0.11 7.54 -23.57
N ASP A 179 0.96 8.23 -23.19
CA ASP A 179 2.15 8.36 -24.02
C ASP A 179 2.87 7.03 -24.25
N ILE A 180 2.99 6.22 -23.20
CA ILE A 180 3.60 4.91 -23.32
C ILE A 180 2.74 3.96 -24.17
N LEU A 181 1.43 3.95 -23.95
CA LEU A 181 0.51 3.11 -24.73
C LEU A 181 0.48 3.48 -26.22
N LYS A 182 0.65 4.76 -26.57
CA LYS A 182 0.77 5.21 -27.99
C LYS A 182 2.05 4.71 -28.63
N ARG A 183 3.17 4.73 -27.88
CA ARG A 183 4.50 4.31 -28.39
C ARG A 183 4.66 2.81 -28.45
N ASP A 184 3.98 2.09 -27.57
CA ASP A 184 4.12 0.65 -27.44
C ASP A 184 2.78 -0.07 -27.50
N PRO A 185 2.34 -0.51 -28.69
CA PRO A 185 1.09 -1.22 -28.87
C PRO A 185 1.11 -2.65 -28.33
N GLU A 186 2.28 -3.20 -27.99
CA GLU A 186 2.43 -4.55 -27.48
C GLU A 186 2.13 -4.69 -25.98
N ILE A 187 1.90 -3.59 -25.24
CA ILE A 187 1.49 -3.64 -23.84
C ILE A 187 0.09 -4.22 -23.77
N LYS A 188 -0.04 -5.39 -23.11
CA LYS A 188 -1.33 -6.11 -22.94
C LYS A 188 -1.71 -6.35 -21.50
N ALA A 189 -0.78 -6.21 -20.56
CA ALA A 189 -1.04 -6.41 -19.15
C ALA A 189 -0.47 -5.24 -18.33
N VAL A 190 -1.05 -5.04 -17.15
CA VAL A 190 -0.62 -4.01 -16.19
C VAL A 190 -0.41 -4.62 -14.82
N TYR A 191 0.69 -4.27 -14.19
CA TYR A 191 0.92 -4.43 -12.77
C TYR A 191 1.04 -3.06 -12.11
N SER A 192 -0.02 -2.63 -11.43
CA SER A 192 -0.03 -1.35 -10.72
C SER A 192 0.41 -1.56 -9.28
N ILE A 193 1.58 -1.04 -8.95
CA ILE A 193 2.19 -1.11 -7.62
C ILE A 193 1.82 0.11 -6.77
N GLY A 194 1.83 1.30 -7.40
CA GLY A 194 1.71 2.58 -6.72
C GLY A 194 0.34 3.26 -6.77
N GLY A 195 -0.64 2.69 -7.49
CA GLY A 195 -1.98 3.28 -7.65
C GLY A 195 -2.19 3.97 -9.00
N GLY A 196 -3.16 4.91 -9.09
CA GLY A 196 -3.54 5.57 -10.35
C GLY A 196 -4.29 4.64 -11.31
N ASN A 197 -5.10 3.73 -10.78
CA ASN A 197 -5.74 2.68 -11.55
C ASN A 197 -6.88 3.20 -12.44
N LEU A 198 -7.64 4.20 -12.00
CA LEU A 198 -8.67 4.85 -12.82
C LEU A 198 -8.03 5.50 -14.05
N ALA A 199 -6.98 6.29 -13.84
CA ALA A 199 -6.25 6.95 -14.93
C ALA A 199 -5.65 5.96 -15.93
N THR A 200 -5.12 4.84 -15.44
CA THR A 200 -4.59 3.78 -16.29
C THR A 200 -5.69 3.14 -17.14
N VAL A 201 -6.84 2.81 -16.55
CA VAL A 201 -7.99 2.27 -17.29
C VAL A 201 -8.50 3.26 -18.33
N GLU A 202 -8.64 4.55 -17.96
CA GLU A 202 -9.08 5.59 -18.89
C GLU A 202 -8.11 5.79 -20.05
N ALA A 203 -6.80 5.64 -19.83
CA ALA A 203 -5.81 5.71 -20.89
C ALA A 203 -5.99 4.59 -21.92
N PHE A 204 -6.26 3.36 -21.48
CA PHE A 204 -6.61 2.26 -22.39
C PHE A 204 -7.91 2.57 -23.16
N ASP A 205 -8.93 3.11 -22.50
CA ASP A 205 -10.22 3.45 -23.12
C ASP A 205 -10.08 4.53 -24.18
N LYS A 206 -9.35 5.61 -23.89
CA LYS A 206 -9.07 6.69 -24.85
C LYS A 206 -8.40 6.21 -26.13
N LEU A 207 -7.63 5.13 -26.04
CA LEU A 207 -6.95 4.53 -27.19
C LEU A 207 -7.72 3.34 -27.79
N HIS A 208 -8.94 3.06 -27.30
CA HIS A 208 -9.75 1.90 -27.70
C HIS A 208 -8.97 0.57 -27.60
N ARG A 209 -8.14 0.44 -26.58
CA ARG A 209 -7.32 -0.75 -26.33
C ARG A 209 -7.87 -1.57 -25.18
N ALA A 210 -7.79 -2.89 -25.32
CA ALA A 210 -8.08 -3.81 -24.22
C ALA A 210 -6.81 -4.07 -23.38
N CYS A 211 -6.97 -4.09 -22.06
CA CYS A 211 -5.98 -4.63 -21.13
C CYS A 211 -6.39 -6.07 -20.80
N ALA A 212 -5.58 -7.05 -21.18
CA ALA A 212 -5.92 -8.47 -21.01
C ALA A 212 -5.89 -8.87 -19.53
N VAL A 213 -4.90 -8.38 -18.78
CA VAL A 213 -4.76 -8.66 -17.34
C VAL A 213 -4.31 -7.39 -16.63
N PHE A 214 -5.06 -6.97 -15.63
CA PHE A 214 -4.70 -5.83 -14.78
C PHE A 214 -4.72 -6.26 -13.31
N ILE A 215 -3.54 -6.28 -12.67
CA ILE A 215 -3.37 -6.56 -11.25
C ILE A 215 -3.02 -5.27 -10.52
N ALA A 216 -3.76 -4.99 -9.45
CA ALA A 216 -3.56 -3.81 -8.61
C ALA A 216 -3.38 -4.20 -7.14
N HIS A 217 -3.08 -3.22 -6.31
CA HIS A 217 -3.01 -3.35 -4.86
C HIS A 217 -4.09 -2.54 -4.17
N ASP A 218 -4.44 -2.96 -2.96
CA ASP A 218 -5.34 -2.30 -2.02
C ASP A 218 -6.80 -2.18 -2.51
N LEU A 219 -7.74 -2.72 -1.73
CA LEU A 219 -9.16 -2.74 -2.09
C LEU A 219 -9.85 -1.45 -1.59
N ASP A 220 -9.50 -0.33 -2.21
CA ASP A 220 -10.19 0.95 -2.01
C ASP A 220 -11.47 1.07 -2.86
N LYS A 221 -12.18 2.19 -2.76
CA LYS A 221 -13.45 2.42 -3.48
C LYS A 221 -13.27 2.36 -5.01
N ASP A 222 -12.17 2.91 -5.52
CA ASP A 222 -11.89 2.95 -6.96
C ASP A 222 -11.61 1.54 -7.49
N ASN A 223 -10.79 0.78 -6.78
CA ASN A 223 -10.49 -0.60 -7.14
C ASN A 223 -11.71 -1.53 -7.03
N GLN A 224 -12.59 -1.32 -6.03
CA GLN A 224 -13.87 -2.04 -5.95
C GLN A 224 -14.76 -1.73 -7.15
N PHE A 225 -14.87 -0.45 -7.52
CA PHE A 225 -15.60 -0.02 -8.71
C PHE A 225 -15.03 -0.67 -9.98
N LEU A 226 -13.71 -0.59 -10.18
CA LEU A 226 -13.05 -1.17 -11.35
C LEU A 226 -13.19 -2.71 -11.41
N LEU A 227 -13.10 -3.41 -10.28
CA LEU A 227 -13.41 -4.85 -10.20
C LEU A 227 -14.85 -5.13 -10.62
N SER A 228 -15.82 -4.37 -10.09
CA SER A 228 -17.24 -4.55 -10.42
C SER A 228 -17.56 -4.35 -11.90
N LYS A 229 -16.74 -3.56 -12.60
CA LYS A 229 -16.83 -3.32 -14.06
C LYS A 229 -15.97 -4.29 -14.88
N GLY A 230 -15.29 -5.24 -14.24
CA GLY A 230 -14.39 -6.16 -14.92
C GLY A 230 -13.17 -5.48 -15.55
N ARG A 231 -12.77 -4.31 -15.02
CA ARG A 231 -11.61 -3.53 -15.54
C ARG A 231 -10.30 -3.92 -14.84
N LEU A 232 -10.38 -4.43 -13.63
CA LEU A 232 -9.29 -5.11 -12.94
C LEU A 232 -9.53 -6.61 -12.96
N SER A 233 -8.47 -7.39 -13.19
CA SER A 233 -8.52 -8.85 -13.11
C SER A 233 -8.45 -9.32 -11.67
N ALA A 234 -7.59 -8.69 -10.86
CA ALA A 234 -7.54 -8.89 -9.43
C ALA A 234 -6.91 -7.70 -8.70
N VAL A 235 -7.20 -7.62 -7.41
CA VAL A 235 -6.53 -6.75 -6.44
C VAL A 235 -5.88 -7.61 -5.38
N LEU A 236 -4.58 -7.40 -5.14
CA LEU A 236 -3.87 -7.97 -4.01
C LEU A 236 -4.14 -7.11 -2.79
N HIS A 237 -4.79 -7.69 -1.80
CA HIS A 237 -5.32 -6.99 -0.64
C HIS A 237 -4.90 -7.66 0.66
N HIS A 238 -4.97 -6.90 1.74
CA HIS A 238 -4.84 -7.38 3.11
C HIS A 238 -5.94 -6.76 3.98
N ASP A 239 -6.35 -7.47 5.02
CA ASP A 239 -7.42 -7.01 5.91
C ASP A 239 -6.96 -5.82 6.76
N LEU A 240 -7.31 -4.60 6.31
CA LEU A 240 -6.96 -3.37 7.01
C LEU A 240 -7.54 -3.30 8.43
N LYS A 241 -8.74 -3.85 8.69
CA LYS A 241 -9.33 -3.90 10.04
C LYS A 241 -8.43 -4.74 10.96
N GLN A 242 -8.03 -5.92 10.49
CA GLN A 242 -7.11 -6.79 11.23
C GLN A 242 -5.74 -6.13 11.45
N ASP A 243 -5.22 -5.43 10.46
CA ASP A 243 -3.93 -4.75 10.57
C ASP A 243 -3.98 -3.57 11.55
N MET A 244 -5.05 -2.80 11.54
CA MET A 244 -5.25 -1.72 12.52
C MET A 244 -5.36 -2.27 13.94
N ARG A 245 -6.10 -3.37 14.13
CA ARG A 245 -6.17 -4.09 15.42
C ARG A 245 -4.78 -4.54 15.86
N ARG A 246 -4.00 -5.15 14.96
CA ARG A 246 -2.62 -5.60 15.23
C ARG A 246 -1.70 -4.45 15.61
N ALA A 247 -1.75 -3.35 14.89
CA ALA A 247 -0.93 -2.16 15.18
C ALA A 247 -1.23 -1.62 16.58
N CYS A 248 -2.51 -1.49 16.94
CA CYS A 248 -2.92 -1.09 18.29
C CYS A 248 -2.46 -2.08 19.36
N HIS A 249 -2.60 -3.39 19.13
CA HIS A 249 -2.13 -4.41 20.06
C HIS A 249 -0.60 -4.38 20.23
N LEU A 250 0.18 -4.13 19.17
CA LEU A 250 1.62 -4.00 19.27
C LEU A 250 2.03 -2.79 20.12
N ILE A 251 1.33 -1.65 19.97
CA ILE A 251 1.52 -0.48 20.83
C ILE A 251 1.18 -0.81 22.29
N MET A 252 0.05 -1.49 22.55
CA MET A 252 -0.32 -1.90 23.91
C MET A 252 0.71 -2.87 24.51
N ARG A 253 1.27 -3.80 23.71
CA ARG A 253 2.33 -4.72 24.16
C ARG A 253 3.63 -3.99 24.46
N ALA A 254 3.99 -3.00 23.66
CA ALA A 254 5.18 -2.17 23.93
C ALA A 254 5.08 -1.46 25.30
N HIS A 255 3.86 -1.07 25.69
CA HIS A 255 3.55 -0.53 27.03
C HIS A 255 3.24 -1.60 28.10
N ARG A 256 3.38 -2.88 27.79
CA ARG A 256 3.03 -4.00 28.69
C ARG A 256 1.56 -4.01 29.15
N ALA A 257 0.68 -3.31 28.45
CA ALA A 257 -0.76 -3.32 28.71
C ALA A 257 -1.45 -4.60 28.16
N LEU A 258 -0.78 -5.29 27.26
CA LEU A 258 -1.15 -6.63 26.77
C LEU A 258 0.03 -7.59 26.89
N PRO A 259 -0.21 -8.87 27.20
CA PRO A 259 0.85 -9.90 27.17
C PRO A 259 1.25 -10.21 25.72
N GLY A 260 2.46 -10.73 25.55
CA GLY A 260 2.99 -11.24 24.30
C GLY A 260 4.14 -10.40 23.73
N ALA A 261 4.83 -10.97 22.75
CA ALA A 261 5.98 -10.34 22.13
C ALA A 261 5.56 -9.22 21.15
N VAL A 262 6.41 -8.18 21.08
CA VAL A 262 6.34 -7.17 20.04
C VAL A 262 7.19 -7.66 18.87
N ARG A 263 6.54 -8.13 17.81
CA ARG A 263 7.22 -8.64 16.62
C ARG A 263 6.36 -8.46 15.37
N THR A 264 7.01 -8.27 14.24
CA THR A 264 6.37 -8.31 12.92
C THR A 264 5.85 -9.70 12.62
N ILE A 265 4.58 -9.78 12.18
CA ILE A 265 3.97 -10.97 11.58
C ILE A 265 3.28 -10.49 10.31
N PRO A 266 3.71 -10.93 9.12
CA PRO A 266 3.10 -10.49 7.88
C PRO A 266 1.60 -10.83 7.81
N SER A 267 0.85 -9.95 7.20
CA SER A 267 -0.58 -10.15 6.92
C SER A 267 -0.75 -11.08 5.72
N SER A 268 -1.83 -11.85 5.71
CA SER A 268 -2.15 -12.73 4.60
C SER A 268 -2.46 -11.91 3.34
N ILE A 269 -1.90 -12.33 2.21
CA ILE A 269 -2.23 -11.76 0.91
C ILE A 269 -3.55 -12.39 0.45
N GLN A 270 -4.54 -11.54 0.19
CA GLN A 270 -5.83 -11.93 -0.39
C GLN A 270 -5.84 -11.55 -1.86
N VAL A 271 -6.25 -12.49 -2.73
CA VAL A 271 -6.48 -12.22 -4.15
C VAL A 271 -7.98 -11.96 -4.33
N ILE A 272 -8.32 -10.69 -4.51
CA ILE A 272 -9.71 -10.26 -4.72
C ILE A 272 -9.94 -10.14 -6.21
N THR A 273 -10.95 -10.84 -6.70
CA THR A 273 -11.40 -10.87 -8.10
C THR A 273 -12.81 -10.27 -8.18
N PRO A 274 -13.37 -10.02 -9.36
CA PRO A 274 -14.77 -9.59 -9.48
C PRO A 274 -15.81 -10.49 -8.80
N TYR A 275 -15.45 -11.73 -8.47
CA TYR A 275 -16.38 -12.74 -7.93
C TYR A 275 -16.30 -12.91 -6.41
N ASN A 276 -15.28 -12.37 -5.75
CA ASN A 276 -15.11 -12.47 -4.30
C ASN A 276 -14.86 -11.13 -3.62
N VAL A 277 -15.32 -10.04 -4.23
CA VAL A 277 -15.28 -8.71 -3.58
C VAL A 277 -16.09 -8.78 -2.29
N PRO A 278 -15.50 -8.45 -1.14
CA PRO A 278 -16.24 -8.40 0.10
C PRO A 278 -17.42 -7.43 -0.01
N THR A 279 -18.61 -7.88 0.35
CA THR A 279 -19.76 -6.98 0.48
C THR A 279 -19.49 -6.00 1.62
N LEU A 280 -19.48 -4.71 1.30
CA LEU A 280 -19.47 -3.68 2.36
C LEU A 280 -20.73 -3.90 3.21
N SER A 281 -20.55 -4.03 4.52
CA SER A 281 -21.69 -3.97 5.43
C SER A 281 -22.36 -2.58 5.29
N PRO A 282 -23.67 -2.47 5.48
CA PRO A 282 -24.38 -1.19 5.43
C PRO A 282 -23.78 -0.13 6.39
N ASP A 283 -23.02 -0.57 7.39
CA ASP A 283 -22.34 0.28 8.38
C ASP A 283 -20.98 0.82 7.90
N ASP A 284 -20.51 0.43 6.70
CA ASP A 284 -19.24 0.88 6.13
C ASP A 284 -19.42 1.99 5.05
N SER A 285 -20.65 2.56 4.92
CA SER A 285 -21.01 3.61 3.94
C SER A 285 -21.08 5.01 4.55
#